data_d402f8af1b52ff4757777429df5d831e
#
_entry.id   d402f8af1b52ff4757777429df5d831e
#
_cell.length_a   1.000
_cell.length_b   1.000
_cell.length_c   1.000
_cell.angle_alpha   90.00
_cell.angle_beta   90.00
_cell.angle_gamma   90.00
#
_symmetry.space_group_name_H-M   'P 1'
#
loop_
_entity.id
_entity.type
_entity.pdbx_description
1 polymer ?
#
loop_
_entity_poly.entity_id
_entity_poly.type
_entity_poly.pdbx_seq_one_letter_code
_entity_poly.pdbx_strand_id
1 'polypeptide(L)'
;MKNRKGIILAGGSGTRLYPLTHAISKQIMPVYDKPMIYYPLSVLMEAGIKEVLIITTPRDNETFRTLLGDGSQWGMKFEYKIQEKPNGLAEAFIIGEDFIGQDNVAMILGDNMFYGSHLSEMLKRANERENESTIFGYKVKDPRAYG
;
A
#
# COMPACT_ATOMS: atom_id res chain seq x y z
N MET A 1 3.82 -13.69 19.12
CA MET A 1 3.76 -12.48 18.26
C MET A 1 2.43 -12.49 17.53
N LYS A 2 1.65 -11.44 17.63
CA LYS A 2 0.48 -11.27 16.78
C LYS A 2 0.95 -11.14 15.31
N ASN A 3 0.24 -11.77 14.40
CA ASN A 3 0.48 -11.58 12.98
C ASN A 3 0.28 -10.10 12.62
N ARG A 4 0.99 -9.60 11.63
CA ARG A 4 0.76 -8.25 11.09
C ARG A 4 0.35 -8.37 9.63
N LYS A 5 -0.80 -7.85 9.31
CA LYS A 5 -1.33 -7.78 7.95
C LYS A 5 -1.01 -6.45 7.30
N GLY A 6 -0.92 -6.44 5.99
CA GLY A 6 -0.68 -5.23 5.22
C GLY A 6 -1.95 -4.72 4.55
N ILE A 7 -2.07 -3.41 4.39
CA ILE A 7 -3.03 -2.78 3.49
C ILE A 7 -2.28 -1.89 2.53
N ILE A 8 -2.51 -2.09 1.23
CA ILE A 8 -2.08 -1.14 0.19
C ILE A 8 -3.33 -0.42 -0.32
N LEU A 9 -3.39 0.90 -0.11
CA LEU A 9 -4.45 1.71 -0.69
C LEU A 9 -3.99 2.26 -2.04
N ALA A 10 -4.49 1.65 -3.11
CA ALA A 10 -4.18 1.96 -4.50
C ALA A 10 -5.36 2.67 -5.17
N GLY A 11 -5.81 3.75 -4.55
CA GLY A 11 -6.91 4.60 -5.03
C GLY A 11 -6.40 5.91 -5.66
N GLY A 12 -7.36 6.76 -6.00
CA GLY A 12 -7.11 8.09 -6.53
C GLY A 12 -7.13 8.19 -8.05
N SER A 13 -7.48 9.39 -8.54
CA SER A 13 -7.67 9.66 -9.98
C SER A 13 -6.37 9.96 -10.73
N GLY A 14 -5.27 10.25 -10.00
CA GLY A 14 -3.99 10.60 -10.62
C GLY A 14 -4.00 11.84 -11.51
N THR A 15 -4.89 12.81 -11.25
CA THR A 15 -5.15 13.98 -12.11
C THR A 15 -3.92 14.82 -12.44
N ARG A 16 -2.93 14.84 -11.53
CA ARG A 16 -1.65 15.55 -11.76
C ARG A 16 -0.82 14.96 -12.90
N LEU A 17 -1.10 13.73 -13.31
CA LEU A 17 -0.41 13.04 -14.40
C LEU A 17 -1.26 12.94 -15.67
N TYR A 18 -2.35 13.69 -15.78
CA TYR A 18 -3.12 13.75 -17.03
C TYR A 18 -2.25 14.22 -18.21
N PRO A 19 -2.45 13.64 -19.41
CA PRO A 19 -3.50 12.67 -19.79
C PRO A 19 -3.15 11.19 -19.52
N LEU A 20 -1.96 10.86 -19.01
CA LEU A 20 -1.51 9.48 -18.87
C LEU A 20 -2.44 8.63 -17.99
N THR A 21 -2.97 9.21 -16.92
CA THR A 21 -3.85 8.54 -15.97
C THR A 21 -5.33 8.57 -16.35
N HIS A 22 -5.68 9.01 -17.54
CA HIS A 22 -7.06 8.88 -18.03
C HIS A 22 -7.49 7.44 -18.20
N ALA A 23 -6.60 6.60 -18.73
CA ALA A 23 -6.89 5.21 -19.06
C ALA A 23 -6.37 4.20 -18.04
N ILE A 24 -5.34 4.55 -17.29
CA ILE A 24 -4.67 3.63 -16.35
C ILE A 24 -4.48 4.27 -14.98
N SER A 25 -4.44 3.42 -13.95
CA SER A 25 -4.08 3.86 -12.60
C SER A 25 -2.62 4.33 -12.56
N LYS A 26 -2.35 5.41 -11.81
CA LYS A 26 -1.01 5.90 -11.54
C LYS A 26 -0.09 4.81 -11.01
N GLN A 27 -0.58 3.96 -10.12
CA GLN A 27 0.21 2.92 -9.46
C GLN A 27 0.60 1.75 -10.38
N ILE A 28 -0.01 1.65 -11.56
CA ILE A 28 0.34 0.66 -12.60
C ILE A 28 1.41 1.20 -13.53
N MET A 29 1.55 2.52 -13.62
CA MET A 29 2.57 3.13 -14.48
C MET A 29 3.98 2.69 -14.06
N PRO A 30 4.88 2.49 -15.04
CA PRO A 30 6.24 2.06 -14.74
C PRO A 30 7.03 3.19 -14.04
N VAL A 31 7.77 2.80 -13.03
CA VAL A 31 8.84 3.60 -12.45
C VAL A 31 10.12 2.81 -12.68
N TYR A 32 10.96 3.29 -13.58
CA TYR A 32 12.12 2.60 -14.11
C TYR A 32 11.70 1.31 -14.84
N ASP A 33 11.83 0.14 -14.24
CA ASP A 33 11.65 -1.17 -14.86
C ASP A 33 10.43 -1.96 -14.35
N LYS A 34 9.64 -1.38 -13.43
CA LYS A 34 8.51 -2.09 -12.79
C LYS A 34 7.34 -1.17 -12.47
N PRO A 35 6.11 -1.70 -12.36
CA PRO A 35 4.95 -0.94 -11.92
C PRO A 35 5.18 -0.27 -10.57
N MET A 36 4.69 0.95 -10.41
CA MET A 36 4.87 1.73 -9.18
C MET A 36 4.43 0.98 -7.92
N ILE A 37 3.35 0.21 -7.98
CA ILE A 37 2.82 -0.54 -6.82
C ILE A 37 3.79 -1.61 -6.28
N TYR A 38 4.78 -2.04 -7.07
CA TYR A 38 5.77 -3.00 -6.60
C TYR A 38 6.69 -2.42 -5.52
N TYR A 39 6.88 -1.09 -5.50
CA TYR A 39 7.69 -0.43 -4.47
C TYR A 39 7.06 -0.51 -3.09
N PRO A 40 5.81 -0.04 -2.85
CA PRO A 40 5.17 -0.23 -1.55
C PRO A 40 4.97 -1.70 -1.19
N LEU A 41 4.71 -2.58 -2.17
CA LEU A 41 4.62 -4.01 -1.92
C LEU A 41 5.95 -4.56 -1.37
N SER A 42 7.08 -4.18 -1.96
CA SER A 42 8.40 -4.61 -1.49
C SER A 42 8.69 -4.14 -0.07
N VAL A 43 8.21 -2.97 0.33
CA VAL A 43 8.34 -2.47 1.71
C VAL A 43 7.60 -3.37 2.70
N LEU A 44 6.37 -3.80 2.37
CA LEU A 44 5.64 -4.74 3.21
C LEU A 44 6.31 -6.11 3.28
N MET A 45 6.86 -6.59 2.17
CA MET A 45 7.64 -7.84 2.13
C MET A 45 8.89 -7.74 3.02
N GLU A 46 9.60 -6.63 2.98
CA GLU A 46 10.78 -6.37 3.77
C GLU A 46 10.48 -6.25 5.27
N ALA A 47 9.27 -5.78 5.61
CA ALA A 47 8.74 -5.81 6.96
C ALA A 47 8.32 -7.21 7.43
N GLY A 48 8.41 -8.24 6.58
CA GLY A 48 8.01 -9.61 6.88
C GLY A 48 6.50 -9.87 6.81
N ILE A 49 5.74 -8.94 6.26
CA ILE A 49 4.27 -9.07 6.10
C ILE A 49 3.98 -9.95 4.89
N LYS A 50 3.12 -10.95 5.07
CA LYS A 50 2.78 -11.94 4.04
C LYS A 50 1.34 -11.87 3.54
N GLU A 51 0.43 -11.37 4.36
CA GLU A 51 -0.98 -11.20 4.00
C GLU A 51 -1.26 -9.73 3.74
N VAL A 52 -1.72 -9.40 2.54
CA VAL A 52 -1.94 -8.01 2.11
C VAL A 52 -3.30 -7.85 1.46
N LEU A 53 -4.05 -6.87 1.96
CA LEU A 53 -5.27 -6.38 1.32
C LEU A 53 -4.92 -5.23 0.38
N ILE A 54 -5.29 -5.36 -0.89
CA ILE A 54 -5.13 -4.33 -1.91
C ILE A 54 -6.49 -3.68 -2.14
N ILE A 55 -6.60 -2.41 -1.77
CA ILE A 55 -7.84 -1.63 -1.92
C ILE A 55 -7.67 -0.72 -3.13
N THR A 56 -8.57 -0.86 -4.10
CA THR A 56 -8.50 -0.15 -5.38
C THR A 56 -9.78 0.61 -5.67
N THR A 57 -9.78 1.41 -6.73
CA THR A 57 -11.02 1.95 -7.30
C THR A 57 -11.79 0.84 -8.03
N PRO A 58 -13.13 1.00 -8.25
CA PRO A 58 -13.90 0.06 -9.05
C PRO A 58 -13.33 -0.14 -10.46
N ARG A 59 -12.84 0.95 -11.08
CA ARG A 59 -12.27 0.95 -12.42
C ARG A 59 -11.02 0.09 -12.54
N ASP A 60 -10.15 0.15 -11.53
CA ASP A 60 -8.80 -0.40 -11.64
C ASP A 60 -8.64 -1.79 -11.00
N ASN A 61 -9.67 -2.28 -10.29
CA ASN A 61 -9.59 -3.52 -9.49
C ASN A 61 -9.15 -4.73 -10.34
N GLU A 62 -9.76 -4.95 -11.50
CA GLU A 62 -9.44 -6.08 -12.36
C GLU A 62 -8.01 -6.01 -12.90
N THR A 63 -7.54 -4.82 -13.21
CA THR A 63 -6.16 -4.60 -13.67
C THR A 63 -5.15 -4.95 -12.58
N PHE A 64 -5.40 -4.57 -11.33
CA PHE A 64 -4.53 -4.95 -10.21
C PHE A 64 -4.58 -6.46 -9.95
N ARG A 65 -5.74 -7.10 -10.04
CA ARG A 65 -5.86 -8.58 -9.94
C ARG A 65 -5.06 -9.29 -11.01
N THR A 66 -5.14 -8.80 -12.23
CA THR A 66 -4.36 -9.36 -13.36
C THR A 66 -2.86 -9.18 -13.16
N LEU A 67 -2.43 -8.00 -12.66
CA LEU A 67 -1.02 -7.69 -12.46
C LEU A 67 -0.39 -8.48 -11.31
N LEU A 68 -1.10 -8.58 -10.17
CA LEU A 68 -0.53 -9.06 -8.91
C LEU A 68 -0.95 -10.50 -8.57
N GLY A 69 -2.02 -11.00 -9.20
CA GLY A 69 -2.54 -12.34 -8.91
C GLY A 69 -2.97 -12.52 -7.46
N ASP A 70 -2.74 -13.71 -6.93
CA ASP A 70 -3.02 -14.05 -5.52
C ASP A 70 -1.81 -13.88 -4.59
N GLY A 71 -0.67 -13.48 -5.11
CA GLY A 71 0.57 -13.26 -4.36
C GLY A 71 1.43 -14.50 -4.17
N SER A 72 0.97 -15.69 -4.56
CA SER A 72 1.66 -16.95 -4.32
C SER A 72 3.05 -17.00 -4.97
N GLN A 73 3.23 -16.34 -6.12
CA GLN A 73 4.52 -16.22 -6.82
C GLN A 73 5.61 -15.53 -6.00
N TRP A 74 5.23 -14.77 -4.95
CA TRP A 74 6.15 -14.10 -4.02
C TRP A 74 6.07 -14.67 -2.60
N GLY A 75 5.38 -15.80 -2.40
CA GLY A 75 5.16 -16.39 -1.08
C GLY A 75 4.27 -15.52 -0.18
N MET A 76 3.39 -14.72 -0.79
CA MET A 76 2.40 -13.86 -0.15
C MET A 76 0.98 -14.34 -0.41
N LYS A 77 0.02 -13.73 0.27
CA LYS A 77 -1.41 -13.92 0.04
C LYS A 77 -2.06 -12.57 -0.13
N PHE A 78 -2.70 -12.34 -1.26
CA PHE A 78 -3.40 -11.10 -1.57
C PHE A 78 -4.91 -11.27 -1.53
N GLU A 79 -5.56 -10.29 -0.91
CA GLU A 79 -6.99 -10.07 -1.00
C GLU A 79 -7.26 -8.71 -1.64
N TYR A 80 -8.44 -8.55 -2.24
CA TYR A 80 -8.78 -7.34 -2.98
C TYR A 80 -10.15 -6.84 -2.54
N LYS A 81 -10.21 -5.54 -2.24
CA LYS A 81 -11.46 -4.83 -1.98
C LYS A 81 -11.52 -3.53 -2.76
N ILE A 82 -12.72 -2.98 -2.87
CA ILE A 82 -12.98 -1.76 -3.64
C ILE A 82 -13.32 -0.64 -2.66
N GLN A 83 -12.71 0.51 -2.87
CA GLN A 83 -13.14 1.79 -2.31
C GLN A 83 -13.95 2.51 -3.38
N GLU A 84 -15.27 2.60 -3.17
CA GLU A 84 -16.20 3.16 -4.17
C GLU A 84 -15.99 4.66 -4.43
N LYS A 85 -15.60 5.40 -3.39
CA LYS A 85 -15.37 6.84 -3.44
C LYS A 85 -14.11 7.20 -2.67
N PRO A 86 -13.41 8.28 -3.04
CA PRO A 86 -12.19 8.71 -2.34
C PRO A 86 -12.51 9.40 -1.00
N ASN A 87 -13.03 8.64 -0.04
CA ASN A 87 -13.44 9.13 1.28
C ASN A 87 -12.29 9.29 2.29
N GLY A 88 -11.05 9.18 1.82
CA GLY A 88 -9.86 9.33 2.65
C GLY A 88 -9.22 8.02 3.08
N LEU A 89 -8.08 8.14 3.75
CA LEU A 89 -7.22 7.01 4.11
C LEU A 89 -7.84 6.12 5.21
N ALA A 90 -8.53 6.73 6.16
CA ALA A 90 -9.12 6.02 7.29
C ALA A 90 -10.18 5.00 6.88
N GLU A 91 -10.87 5.23 5.77
CA GLU A 91 -11.86 4.29 5.24
C GLU A 91 -11.25 2.92 4.88
N ALA A 92 -9.96 2.88 4.56
CA ALA A 92 -9.25 1.63 4.29
C ALA A 92 -9.34 0.63 5.45
N PHE A 93 -9.35 1.10 6.69
CA PHE A 93 -9.49 0.25 7.87
C PHE A 93 -10.91 -0.27 8.04
N ILE A 94 -11.92 0.53 7.68
CA ILE A 94 -13.33 0.12 7.69
C ILE A 94 -13.56 -0.95 6.60
N ILE A 95 -13.10 -0.68 5.38
CA ILE A 95 -13.18 -1.64 4.27
C ILE A 95 -12.43 -2.94 4.60
N GLY A 96 -11.32 -2.83 5.30
CA GLY A 96 -10.44 -3.94 5.69
C GLY A 96 -10.82 -4.63 6.99
N GLU A 97 -11.89 -4.24 7.69
CA GLU A 97 -12.21 -4.73 9.04
C GLU A 97 -12.19 -6.25 9.15
N ASP A 98 -12.91 -6.95 8.29
CA ASP A 98 -12.96 -8.42 8.27
C ASP A 98 -11.60 -9.06 7.99
N PHE A 99 -10.82 -8.44 7.07
CA PHE A 99 -9.47 -8.89 6.75
C PHE A 99 -8.52 -8.69 7.94
N ILE A 100 -8.58 -7.55 8.60
CA ILE A 100 -7.73 -7.22 9.74
C ILE A 100 -8.03 -8.15 10.91
N GLY A 101 -9.31 -8.29 11.26
CA GLY A 101 -9.74 -9.07 12.42
C GLY A 101 -9.12 -8.55 13.71
N GLN A 102 -8.40 -9.42 14.41
CA GLN A 102 -7.69 -9.10 15.66
C GLN A 102 -6.17 -8.92 15.49
N ASP A 103 -5.69 -8.94 14.25
CA ASP A 103 -4.28 -8.81 13.95
C ASP A 103 -3.83 -7.34 13.95
N ASN A 104 -2.53 -7.14 14.14
CA ASN A 104 -1.93 -5.84 13.90
C ASN A 104 -1.93 -5.51 12.41
N VAL A 105 -1.98 -4.25 12.05
CA VAL A 105 -2.02 -3.81 10.65
C VAL A 105 -0.95 -2.78 10.35
N ALA A 106 -0.41 -2.84 9.13
CA ALA A 106 0.42 -1.80 8.53
C ALA A 106 -0.25 -1.32 7.25
N MET A 107 -0.36 -0.02 7.07
CA MET A 107 -0.91 0.57 5.85
C MET A 107 0.15 1.37 5.11
N ILE A 108 0.15 1.24 3.80
CA ILE A 108 1.00 2.01 2.89
C ILE A 108 0.17 2.44 1.67
N LEU A 109 0.47 3.60 1.12
CA LEU A 109 -0.17 4.05 -0.12
C LEU A 109 0.52 3.41 -1.33
N GLY A 110 -0.26 3.10 -2.37
CA GLY A 110 0.21 2.42 -3.57
C GLY A 110 1.19 3.21 -4.44
N ASP A 111 1.41 4.48 -4.12
CA ASP A 111 2.35 5.37 -4.79
C ASP A 111 3.53 5.81 -3.89
N ASN A 112 3.63 5.27 -2.68
CA ASN A 112 4.74 5.59 -1.79
C ASN A 112 5.97 4.75 -2.12
N MET A 113 7.08 5.43 -2.32
CA MET A 113 8.39 4.81 -2.53
C MET A 113 9.30 5.19 -1.38
N PHE A 114 9.68 4.19 -0.59
CA PHE A 114 10.61 4.36 0.52
C PHE A 114 12.03 4.07 0.05
N TYR A 115 12.94 4.94 0.41
CA TYR A 115 14.35 4.79 0.15
C TYR A 115 15.16 5.33 1.32
N GLY A 116 16.16 4.59 1.74
CA GLY A 116 17.08 5.02 2.80
C GLY A 116 17.90 3.88 3.37
N SER A 117 19.04 4.22 3.95
CA SER A 117 19.84 3.29 4.76
C SER A 117 19.03 2.87 5.99
N HIS A 118 19.17 1.62 6.38
CA HIS A 118 18.51 1.05 7.57
C HIS A 118 16.97 0.93 7.52
N LEU A 119 16.36 1.03 6.32
CA LEU A 119 14.92 0.90 6.19
C LEU A 119 14.41 -0.42 6.78
N SER A 120 15.04 -1.55 6.43
CA SER A 120 14.69 -2.88 6.96
C SER A 120 14.73 -2.95 8.48
N GLU A 121 15.72 -2.32 9.12
CA GLU A 121 15.82 -2.27 10.57
C GLU A 121 14.69 -1.44 11.19
N MET A 122 14.37 -0.28 10.58
CA MET A 122 13.28 0.56 11.05
C MET A 122 11.92 -0.17 10.93
N LEU A 123 11.69 -0.88 9.83
CA LEU A 123 10.48 -1.68 9.62
C LEU A 123 10.37 -2.82 10.63
N LYS A 124 11.46 -3.53 10.91
CA LYS A 124 11.49 -4.59 11.91
C LYS A 124 11.17 -4.05 13.31
N ARG A 125 11.82 -2.95 13.72
CA ARG A 125 11.53 -2.28 15.00
C ARG A 125 10.08 -1.83 15.12
N ALA A 126 9.52 -1.28 14.04
CA ALA A 126 8.10 -0.89 14.01
C ALA A 126 7.19 -2.12 14.14
N ASN A 127 7.57 -3.25 13.53
CA ASN A 127 6.81 -4.49 13.58
C ASN A 127 6.80 -5.14 14.97
N GLU A 128 7.85 -4.93 15.77
CA GLU A 128 7.97 -5.45 17.15
C GLU A 128 7.07 -4.68 18.15
N ARG A 129 6.59 -3.50 17.80
CA ARG A 129 5.72 -2.69 18.66
C ARG A 129 4.27 -3.14 18.57
N GLU A 130 3.78 -3.81 19.60
CA GLU A 130 2.43 -4.39 19.60
C GLU A 130 1.33 -3.42 20.06
N ASN A 131 1.66 -2.48 20.97
CA ASN A 131 0.68 -1.61 21.61
C ASN A 131 0.85 -0.12 21.22
N GLU A 132 1.59 0.16 20.17
CA GLU A 132 1.88 1.51 19.71
C GLU A 132 1.60 1.65 18.22
N SER A 133 1.21 2.85 17.81
CA SER A 133 1.16 3.22 16.40
C SER A 133 2.48 3.86 15.99
N THR A 134 3.00 3.44 14.84
CA THR A 134 4.22 4.01 14.26
C THR A 134 3.88 4.67 12.94
N ILE A 135 4.31 5.91 12.76
CA ILE A 135 4.27 6.60 11.47
C ILE A 135 5.69 6.89 11.00
N PHE A 136 5.90 6.79 9.70
CA PHE A 136 7.15 7.16 9.06
C PHE A 136 7.00 8.53 8.43
N GLY A 137 7.88 9.44 8.80
CA GLY A 137 7.89 10.79 8.26
C GLY A 137 9.29 11.23 7.88
N TYR A 138 9.39 12.18 6.96
CA TYR A 138 10.64 12.83 6.63
C TYR A 138 10.44 14.34 6.48
N LYS A 139 11.49 15.09 6.72
CA LYS A 139 11.45 16.53 6.64
C LYS A 139 11.44 17.00 5.19
N VAL A 140 10.45 17.78 4.83
CA VAL A 140 10.34 18.41 3.50
C VAL A 140 10.50 19.91 3.60
N LYS A 141 10.90 20.55 2.51
CA LYS A 141 11.08 22.01 2.44
C LYS A 141 9.74 22.75 2.47
N ASP A 142 8.75 22.24 1.76
CA ASP A 142 7.39 22.79 1.69
C ASP A 142 6.37 21.66 1.90
N PRO A 143 5.72 21.58 3.08
CA PRO A 143 4.78 20.49 3.37
C PRO A 143 3.40 20.67 2.73
N ARG A 144 3.07 21.81 2.16
CA ARG A 144 1.72 22.11 1.63
C ARG A 144 1.31 21.23 0.45
N ALA A 145 2.28 20.63 -0.25
CA ALA A 145 2.03 19.69 -1.35
C ALA A 145 1.83 18.23 -0.88
N TYR A 146 2.06 17.96 0.40
CA TYR A 146 1.95 16.64 1.03
C TYR A 146 0.78 16.63 2.01
N GLY A 147 0.11 15.51 2.14
CA GLY A 147 -1.03 15.36 3.05
C GLY A 147 -0.64 15.35 4.52
#